data_751c2b3109df89dfa0c11bf034d29857
#
_entry.id   751c2b3109df89dfa0c11bf034d29857
#
_cell.length_a   1.000
_cell.length_b   1.000
_cell.length_c   1.000
_cell.angle_alpha   90.00
_cell.angle_beta   90.00
_cell.angle_gamma   90.00
#
_symmetry.space_group_name_H-M   'P 1'
#
loop_
_entity.id
_entity.type
_entity.pdbx_description
1 polymer ?
#
loop_
_entity_poly.entity_id
_entity_poly.type
_entity_poly.pdbx_seq_one_letter_code
_entity_poly.pdbx_strand_id
1 'polypeptide(L)'
;MAQTSGRFTLQEKQGPNAVGLKVVEQYDYSRTFQPAIDAMGKPYQGERARPLQTLIWYPARKSDAKPMTFGDYVALQATETSFDNPKNLTGMEAMFIASMKPVFQQPMWATRDAALASGKFPVIIYAPSFSSVSWENVDLCEYLASYGYVVIAAPGMGVTRESTHDVAGTNAQAQDISFLIGFARTLPDTDLSEVGVVGFSWGGIANLFASARDNRIDALVALDGSMRYFPGVVKDAGDVHPDQMTIPLLYFKGQESLEDEAHLHDRFKSDGPNVLNEWTHGDLVSVQMLGLFHPEFSSKAQRNELLWKYEASGLQEADYDRQDGVIGYAWMARYTREFLDAYLKHNGPALQFLKNKPSDNAVPKHVLAVNFQPAKSMPASFTSLRVEAARQGFDHVADIYAAIQKDQPNFKVDADDVVSWAYDLLADSHFPEAIDVMKLGVQINPSSRAYSSLGEMYAKAGQKQAAIDSYKTALEKDPNNVIATVGLKELGSGPSEK
;
A
#
# COMPACT_ATOMS: atom_id res chain seq x y z
N MET A 1 -30.92 20.58 28.85
CA MET A 1 -30.94 20.18 27.42
C MET A 1 -30.86 18.67 27.39
N ALA A 2 -31.79 17.99 26.72
CA ALA A 2 -31.84 16.54 26.71
C ALA A 2 -30.57 16.00 25.99
N GLN A 3 -29.78 15.21 26.70
CA GLN A 3 -28.76 14.35 26.11
C GLN A 3 -29.45 13.43 25.09
N THR A 4 -29.39 13.75 23.82
CA THR A 4 -29.67 12.79 22.78
C THR A 4 -28.58 11.73 22.92
N SER A 5 -28.93 10.53 23.33
CA SER A 5 -28.08 9.35 23.33
C SER A 5 -27.54 9.17 21.89
N GLY A 6 -26.35 9.72 21.62
CA GLY A 6 -25.83 9.85 20.28
C GLY A 6 -25.41 8.52 19.71
N ARG A 7 -26.28 7.91 18.93
CA ARG A 7 -25.88 6.82 18.01
C ARG A 7 -24.92 7.40 17.00
N PHE A 8 -23.73 6.82 16.86
CA PHE A 8 -22.78 7.23 15.82
C PHE A 8 -23.45 7.13 14.45
N THR A 9 -23.26 8.16 13.66
CA THR A 9 -23.59 8.23 12.23
C THR A 9 -22.51 9.06 11.56
N LEU A 10 -21.93 8.54 10.49
CA LEU A 10 -20.96 9.30 9.71
C LEU A 10 -21.60 10.61 9.23
N GLN A 11 -21.00 11.73 9.57
CA GLN A 11 -21.52 13.06 9.22
C GLN A 11 -21.21 13.48 7.78
N GLU A 12 -20.36 12.74 7.06
CA GLU A 12 -20.11 12.95 5.65
C GLU A 12 -21.28 12.48 4.80
N LYS A 13 -21.52 13.16 3.68
CA LYS A 13 -22.56 12.79 2.74
C LYS A 13 -22.11 11.59 1.91
N GLN A 14 -23.06 10.68 1.64
CA GLN A 14 -22.87 9.65 0.64
C GLN A 14 -22.53 10.26 -0.72
N GLY A 15 -21.60 9.64 -1.43
CA GLY A 15 -21.22 10.02 -2.78
C GLY A 15 -22.33 9.75 -3.81
N PRO A 16 -22.02 9.95 -5.09
CA PRO A 16 -23.02 9.84 -6.16
C PRO A 16 -23.49 8.41 -6.42
N ASN A 17 -22.73 7.39 -5.99
CA ASN A 17 -23.06 5.99 -6.22
C ASN A 17 -23.81 5.38 -5.03
N ALA A 18 -24.74 4.47 -5.30
CA ALA A 18 -25.15 3.50 -4.31
C ALA A 18 -23.99 2.56 -3.99
N VAL A 19 -24.05 1.89 -2.85
CA VAL A 19 -22.98 0.97 -2.41
C VAL A 19 -23.47 -0.46 -2.48
N GLY A 20 -22.69 -1.33 -3.10
CA GLY A 20 -22.87 -2.77 -3.05
C GLY A 20 -21.87 -3.40 -2.09
N LEU A 21 -22.24 -4.52 -1.47
CA LEU A 21 -21.34 -5.38 -0.72
C LEU A 21 -21.37 -6.80 -1.26
N LYS A 22 -20.20 -7.35 -1.55
CA LYS A 22 -20.02 -8.79 -1.79
C LYS A 22 -19.13 -9.36 -0.70
N VAL A 23 -19.43 -10.57 -0.24
CA VAL A 23 -18.56 -11.32 0.68
C VAL A 23 -18.12 -12.58 -0.02
N VAL A 24 -16.82 -12.83 -0.01
CA VAL A 24 -16.20 -13.99 -0.64
C VAL A 24 -15.40 -14.76 0.40
N GLU A 25 -15.70 -16.02 0.55
CA GLU A 25 -14.93 -16.95 1.36
C GLU A 25 -13.87 -17.60 0.48
N GLN A 26 -12.61 -17.35 0.78
CA GLN A 26 -11.49 -17.86 -0.02
C GLN A 26 -10.30 -18.24 0.86
N TYR A 27 -9.44 -19.08 0.31
CA TYR A 27 -8.20 -19.51 0.98
C TYR A 27 -6.99 -19.06 0.17
N ASP A 28 -5.98 -18.58 0.88
CA ASP A 28 -4.64 -18.49 0.30
C ASP A 28 -3.91 -19.82 0.51
N TYR A 29 -3.91 -20.62 -0.52
CA TYR A 29 -3.28 -21.95 -0.53
C TYR A 29 -1.75 -21.92 -0.53
N SER A 30 -1.13 -20.76 -0.68
CA SER A 30 0.32 -20.62 -0.56
C SER A 30 0.81 -20.61 0.88
N ARG A 31 -0.12 -20.44 1.85
CA ARG A 31 0.20 -20.29 3.28
C ARG A 31 -0.65 -21.22 4.15
N THR A 32 0.01 -21.91 5.09
CA THR A 32 -0.66 -22.70 6.11
C THR A 32 -1.07 -21.80 7.27
N PHE A 33 -2.30 -21.93 7.75
CA PHE A 33 -2.84 -21.20 8.89
C PHE A 33 -3.22 -22.12 10.05
N GLN A 34 -3.92 -23.22 9.78
CA GLN A 34 -4.32 -24.17 10.81
C GLN A 34 -3.17 -25.15 11.13
N PRO A 35 -2.98 -25.50 12.39
CA PRO A 35 -1.95 -26.46 12.80
C PRO A 35 -2.23 -27.88 12.23
N ALA A 36 -1.23 -28.74 12.24
CA ALA A 36 -1.39 -30.14 11.80
C ALA A 36 -2.25 -30.99 12.76
N ILE A 37 -2.28 -30.58 14.02
CA ILE A 37 -3.05 -31.23 15.10
C ILE A 37 -3.94 -30.21 15.79
N ASP A 38 -5.13 -30.60 16.18
CA ASP A 38 -6.10 -29.78 16.92
C ASP A 38 -5.73 -29.65 18.42
N ALA A 39 -6.55 -28.90 19.17
CA ALA A 39 -6.35 -28.70 20.59
C ALA A 39 -6.50 -29.99 21.43
N MET A 40 -7.09 -31.05 20.88
CA MET A 40 -7.21 -32.37 21.49
C MET A 40 -6.05 -33.31 21.15
N GLY A 41 -5.04 -32.85 20.39
CA GLY A 41 -3.92 -33.66 19.95
C GLY A 41 -4.24 -34.61 18.79
N LYS A 42 -5.37 -34.41 18.09
CA LYS A 42 -5.77 -35.23 16.94
C LYS A 42 -5.40 -34.50 15.62
N PRO A 43 -5.24 -35.25 14.51
CA PRO A 43 -5.08 -34.63 13.20
C PRO A 43 -6.19 -33.62 12.94
N TYR A 44 -5.80 -32.38 12.55
CA TYR A 44 -6.76 -31.33 12.24
C TYR A 44 -7.69 -31.78 11.10
N GLN A 45 -8.99 -31.58 11.28
CA GLN A 45 -10.00 -31.90 10.28
C GLN A 45 -10.44 -30.60 9.61
N GLY A 46 -10.37 -30.56 8.28
CA GLY A 46 -10.74 -29.39 7.48
C GLY A 46 -9.56 -28.75 6.74
N GLU A 47 -9.83 -27.63 6.05
CA GLU A 47 -8.82 -26.90 5.29
C GLU A 47 -7.81 -26.24 6.23
N ARG A 48 -6.53 -26.35 5.90
CA ARG A 48 -5.44 -25.79 6.69
C ARG A 48 -4.83 -24.54 6.08
N ALA A 49 -5.17 -24.22 4.84
CA ALA A 49 -4.72 -23.00 4.18
C ALA A 49 -5.26 -21.75 4.91
N ARG A 50 -4.65 -20.61 4.64
CA ARG A 50 -5.02 -19.34 5.27
C ARG A 50 -6.39 -18.88 4.80
N PRO A 51 -7.41 -18.80 5.69
CA PRO A 51 -8.74 -18.33 5.33
C PRO A 51 -8.73 -16.81 5.20
N LEU A 52 -9.40 -16.29 4.18
CA LEU A 52 -9.56 -14.85 3.95
C LEU A 52 -11.02 -14.57 3.57
N GLN A 53 -11.90 -14.44 4.58
CA GLN A 53 -13.23 -13.88 4.31
C GLN A 53 -13.08 -12.44 3.86
N THR A 54 -13.34 -12.21 2.60
CA THR A 54 -13.08 -10.96 1.92
C THR A 54 -14.37 -10.18 1.73
N LEU A 55 -14.43 -8.99 2.30
CA LEU A 55 -15.50 -8.02 2.09
C LEU A 55 -15.11 -7.09 0.94
N ILE A 56 -16.02 -6.87 0.02
CA ILE A 56 -15.81 -6.03 -1.15
C ILE A 56 -16.95 -5.03 -1.22
N TRP A 57 -16.67 -3.77 -0.93
CA TRP A 57 -17.59 -2.66 -1.16
C TRP A 57 -17.30 -2.05 -2.52
N TYR A 58 -18.33 -1.76 -3.28
CA TYR A 58 -18.17 -1.28 -4.64
C TYR A 58 -19.30 -0.32 -5.05
N PRO A 59 -19.05 0.56 -6.02
CA PRO A 59 -20.08 1.39 -6.62
C PRO A 59 -21.15 0.53 -7.24
N ALA A 60 -22.40 0.73 -6.82
CA ALA A 60 -23.55 -0.04 -7.29
C ALA A 60 -24.60 0.82 -7.98
N ARG A 61 -25.45 0.19 -8.74
CA ARG A 61 -26.65 0.81 -9.27
C ARG A 61 -27.69 0.96 -8.16
N LYS A 62 -28.43 2.06 -8.18
CA LYS A 62 -29.56 2.25 -7.26
C LYS A 62 -30.56 1.11 -7.42
N SER A 63 -31.05 0.59 -6.32
CA SER A 63 -32.06 -0.46 -6.27
C SER A 63 -33.01 -0.21 -5.10
N ASP A 64 -34.20 -0.84 -5.15
CA ASP A 64 -35.18 -0.82 -4.05
C ASP A 64 -34.92 -1.94 -3.01
N ALA A 65 -33.82 -2.68 -3.17
CA ALA A 65 -33.46 -3.73 -2.23
C ALA A 65 -33.10 -3.11 -0.86
N LYS A 66 -33.48 -3.82 0.19
CA LYS A 66 -33.23 -3.38 1.57
C LYS A 66 -31.73 -3.26 1.82
N PRO A 67 -31.26 -2.12 2.34
CA PRO A 67 -29.86 -1.97 2.72
C PRO A 67 -29.54 -2.90 3.90
N MET A 68 -28.26 -3.21 4.05
CA MET A 68 -27.73 -3.92 5.21
C MET A 68 -27.92 -3.11 6.49
N THR A 69 -27.90 -3.80 7.61
CA THR A 69 -27.83 -3.21 8.93
C THR A 69 -26.41 -3.38 9.50
N PHE A 70 -26.06 -2.62 10.51
CA PHE A 70 -24.80 -2.82 11.20
C PHE A 70 -24.69 -4.23 11.83
N GLY A 71 -25.80 -4.79 12.30
CA GLY A 71 -25.86 -6.16 12.83
C GLY A 71 -25.52 -7.23 11.78
N ASP A 72 -25.84 -6.99 10.50
CA ASP A 72 -25.48 -7.91 9.41
C ASP A 72 -23.96 -7.96 9.21
N TYR A 73 -23.24 -6.85 9.39
CA TYR A 73 -21.76 -6.83 9.38
C TYR A 73 -21.19 -7.58 10.59
N VAL A 74 -21.73 -7.32 11.79
CA VAL A 74 -21.28 -8.00 13.01
C VAL A 74 -21.42 -9.51 12.90
N ALA A 75 -22.48 -10.00 12.26
CA ALA A 75 -22.70 -11.43 12.06
C ALA A 75 -21.62 -12.12 11.22
N LEU A 76 -20.95 -11.38 10.32
CA LEU A 76 -19.86 -11.91 9.48
C LEU A 76 -18.63 -12.36 10.30
N GLN A 77 -18.45 -11.80 11.50
CA GLN A 77 -17.31 -12.16 12.36
C GLN A 77 -17.27 -13.64 12.74
N ALA A 78 -18.42 -14.29 12.83
CA ALA A 78 -18.50 -15.70 13.21
C ALA A 78 -17.77 -16.63 12.23
N THR A 79 -17.64 -16.24 10.95
CA THR A 79 -17.07 -17.07 9.89
C THR A 79 -15.70 -16.59 9.38
N GLU A 80 -15.17 -15.45 9.86
CA GLU A 80 -13.95 -14.82 9.31
C GLU A 80 -12.72 -15.71 9.24
N THR A 81 -12.57 -16.63 10.18
CA THR A 81 -11.40 -17.52 10.27
C THR A 81 -11.73 -19.00 10.14
N SER A 82 -13.02 -19.34 9.92
CA SER A 82 -13.50 -20.72 9.78
C SER A 82 -14.87 -20.71 9.10
N PHE A 83 -14.91 -20.92 7.81
CA PHE A 83 -16.14 -20.85 7.01
C PHE A 83 -17.15 -21.95 7.38
N ASP A 84 -16.65 -23.17 7.56
CA ASP A 84 -17.49 -24.34 7.83
C ASP A 84 -17.90 -24.49 9.32
N ASN A 85 -17.19 -23.81 10.21
CA ASN A 85 -17.40 -23.92 11.66
C ASN A 85 -17.49 -22.52 12.28
N PRO A 86 -18.65 -21.86 12.24
CA PRO A 86 -18.83 -20.54 12.85
C PRO A 86 -18.39 -20.54 14.31
N LYS A 87 -17.56 -19.60 14.68
CA LYS A 87 -17.06 -19.50 16.06
C LYS A 87 -18.10 -18.88 16.98
N ASN A 88 -18.31 -19.50 18.12
CA ASN A 88 -19.01 -18.85 19.23
C ASN A 88 -18.06 -17.83 19.88
N LEU A 89 -18.44 -16.57 19.84
CA LEU A 89 -17.70 -15.50 20.51
C LEU A 89 -17.82 -15.67 22.04
N THR A 90 -16.71 -15.55 22.73
CA THR A 90 -16.66 -15.73 24.20
C THR A 90 -15.84 -14.61 24.86
N GLY A 91 -15.93 -14.51 26.17
CA GLY A 91 -15.12 -13.56 26.95
C GLY A 91 -15.39 -12.10 26.61
N MET A 92 -14.32 -11.30 26.54
CA MET A 92 -14.39 -9.85 26.23
C MET A 92 -15.00 -9.55 24.86
N GLU A 93 -14.69 -10.38 23.87
CA GLU A 93 -15.22 -10.22 22.52
C GLU A 93 -16.75 -10.30 22.50
N ALA A 94 -17.32 -11.33 23.15
CA ALA A 94 -18.77 -11.44 23.30
C ALA A 94 -19.38 -10.24 24.04
N MET A 95 -18.68 -9.72 25.05
CA MET A 95 -19.11 -8.54 25.80
C MET A 95 -19.14 -7.28 24.94
N PHE A 96 -18.10 -7.04 24.14
CA PHE A 96 -18.04 -5.91 23.21
C PHE A 96 -19.14 -6.01 22.13
N ILE A 97 -19.36 -7.19 21.57
CA ILE A 97 -20.47 -7.42 20.63
C ILE A 97 -21.81 -7.16 21.29
N ALA A 98 -22.01 -7.64 22.51
CA ALA A 98 -23.25 -7.43 23.25
C ALA A 98 -23.52 -5.94 23.54
N SER A 99 -22.48 -5.15 23.79
CA SER A 99 -22.61 -3.70 24.02
C SER A 99 -23.08 -2.93 22.78
N MET A 100 -22.83 -3.45 21.58
CA MET A 100 -23.26 -2.85 20.32
C MET A 100 -24.69 -3.26 19.89
N LYS A 101 -25.35 -4.19 20.58
CA LYS A 101 -26.74 -4.61 20.23
C LYS A 101 -27.74 -3.45 20.02
N PRO A 102 -27.69 -2.35 20.80
CA PRO A 102 -28.59 -1.22 20.57
C PRO A 102 -28.48 -0.56 19.18
N VAL A 103 -27.36 -0.74 18.49
CA VAL A 103 -27.12 -0.16 17.15
C VAL A 103 -27.20 -1.18 16.01
N PHE A 104 -27.47 -2.46 16.28
CA PHE A 104 -27.54 -3.51 15.27
C PHE A 104 -28.55 -3.24 14.16
N GLN A 105 -29.68 -2.61 14.48
CA GLN A 105 -30.73 -2.29 13.51
C GLN A 105 -30.48 -0.97 12.77
N GLN A 106 -29.33 -0.32 13.00
CA GLN A 106 -28.98 0.90 12.29
C GLN A 106 -28.73 0.57 10.82
N PRO A 107 -29.43 1.24 9.87
CA PRO A 107 -29.22 1.00 8.46
C PRO A 107 -27.84 1.49 8.03
N MET A 108 -27.21 0.75 7.16
CA MET A 108 -25.95 1.07 6.48
C MET A 108 -26.24 1.50 5.04
N TRP A 109 -25.23 1.90 4.29
CA TRP A 109 -25.46 2.32 2.89
C TRP A 109 -25.40 1.15 1.90
N ALA A 110 -24.67 0.10 2.25
CA ALA A 110 -24.49 -1.04 1.34
C ALA A 110 -25.74 -1.89 1.23
N THR A 111 -25.96 -2.38 0.02
CA THR A 111 -26.92 -3.44 -0.30
C THR A 111 -26.15 -4.70 -0.71
N ARG A 112 -26.49 -5.84 -0.07
CA ARG A 112 -25.84 -7.12 -0.38
C ARG A 112 -26.04 -7.52 -1.82
N ASP A 113 -24.95 -7.89 -2.50
CA ASP A 113 -24.93 -8.37 -3.90
C ASP A 113 -25.64 -7.45 -4.90
N ALA A 114 -25.65 -6.13 -4.65
CA ALA A 114 -26.24 -5.15 -5.53
C ALA A 114 -25.58 -5.17 -6.92
N ALA A 115 -26.34 -4.82 -7.96
CA ALA A 115 -25.81 -4.74 -9.31
C ALA A 115 -24.71 -3.66 -9.40
N LEU A 116 -23.57 -4.03 -9.99
CA LEU A 116 -22.41 -3.16 -10.15
C LEU A 116 -22.73 -1.94 -11.02
N ALA A 117 -22.25 -0.76 -10.66
CA ALA A 117 -22.26 0.42 -11.52
C ALA A 117 -21.31 0.22 -12.70
N SER A 118 -21.59 0.87 -13.83
CA SER A 118 -20.68 0.83 -14.98
C SER A 118 -19.49 1.76 -14.77
N GLY A 119 -18.29 1.30 -15.12
CA GLY A 119 -17.06 2.11 -15.05
C GLY A 119 -15.86 1.27 -14.64
N LYS A 120 -14.70 1.91 -14.59
CA LYS A 120 -13.49 1.38 -13.98
C LYS A 120 -13.20 2.17 -12.70
N PHE A 121 -12.92 1.48 -11.63
CA PHE A 121 -12.79 2.07 -10.30
C PHE A 121 -11.44 1.70 -9.67
N PRO A 122 -10.69 2.69 -9.17
CA PRO A 122 -9.48 2.43 -8.38
C PRO A 122 -9.75 1.48 -7.22
N VAL A 123 -8.75 0.68 -6.88
CA VAL A 123 -8.83 -0.33 -5.82
C VAL A 123 -8.22 0.19 -4.53
N ILE A 124 -8.91 0.00 -3.43
CA ILE A 124 -8.41 0.27 -2.08
C ILE A 124 -8.38 -1.03 -1.29
N ILE A 125 -7.25 -1.39 -0.73
CA ILE A 125 -7.18 -2.44 0.27
C ILE A 125 -7.23 -1.80 1.65
N TYR A 126 -8.23 -2.15 2.45
CA TYR A 126 -8.29 -1.75 3.85
C TYR A 126 -7.67 -2.83 4.74
N ALA A 127 -6.64 -2.47 5.50
CA ALA A 127 -5.97 -3.32 6.45
C ALA A 127 -6.43 -3.00 7.88
N PRO A 128 -7.15 -3.92 8.56
CA PRO A 128 -7.62 -3.72 9.92
C PRO A 128 -6.48 -3.62 10.95
N SER A 129 -6.81 -3.16 12.15
CA SER A 129 -5.90 -3.11 13.28
C SER A 129 -5.52 -4.52 13.78
N PHE A 130 -4.71 -4.58 14.82
CA PHE A 130 -4.19 -5.81 15.42
C PHE A 130 -5.31 -6.81 15.76
N SER A 131 -5.28 -7.97 15.10
CA SER A 131 -6.26 -9.06 15.28
C SER A 131 -7.73 -8.62 15.14
N SER A 132 -8.00 -7.61 14.33
CA SER A 132 -9.34 -7.05 14.19
C SER A 132 -10.10 -7.62 13.00
N VAL A 133 -11.39 -7.32 12.96
CA VAL A 133 -12.38 -7.84 12.01
C VAL A 133 -12.32 -7.11 10.67
N SER A 134 -12.75 -7.77 9.59
CA SER A 134 -12.79 -7.20 8.24
C SER A 134 -13.70 -5.97 8.10
N TRP A 135 -14.75 -5.86 8.94
CA TRP A 135 -15.71 -4.76 8.95
C TRP A 135 -15.35 -3.64 9.95
N GLU A 136 -14.14 -3.63 10.50
CA GLU A 136 -13.71 -2.68 11.56
C GLU A 136 -14.01 -1.23 11.21
N ASN A 137 -13.87 -0.83 9.95
CA ASN A 137 -14.06 0.54 9.50
C ASN A 137 -15.10 0.62 8.37
N VAL A 138 -16.21 -0.10 8.56
CA VAL A 138 -17.25 -0.25 7.55
C VAL A 138 -17.78 1.09 7.03
N ASP A 139 -17.94 2.10 7.91
CA ASP A 139 -18.45 3.42 7.47
C ASP A 139 -17.49 4.12 6.50
N LEU A 140 -16.18 4.02 6.74
CA LEU A 140 -15.17 4.55 5.81
C LEU A 140 -15.18 3.75 4.49
N CYS A 141 -15.28 2.43 4.55
CA CYS A 141 -15.31 1.58 3.37
C CYS A 141 -16.54 1.88 2.49
N GLU A 142 -17.73 2.00 3.09
CA GLU A 142 -18.94 2.40 2.37
C GLU A 142 -18.84 3.82 1.81
N TYR A 143 -18.25 4.75 2.59
CA TYR A 143 -18.03 6.12 2.14
C TYR A 143 -17.16 6.17 0.88
N LEU A 144 -16.00 5.51 0.90
CA LEU A 144 -15.10 5.46 -0.25
C LEU A 144 -15.75 4.78 -1.46
N ALA A 145 -16.46 3.67 -1.25
CA ALA A 145 -17.18 3.00 -2.33
C ALA A 145 -18.25 3.89 -2.97
N SER A 146 -18.96 4.69 -2.17
CA SER A 146 -19.94 5.64 -2.68
C SER A 146 -19.33 6.73 -3.58
N TYR A 147 -18.06 7.02 -3.39
CA TYR A 147 -17.28 7.97 -4.20
C TYR A 147 -16.53 7.33 -5.37
N GLY A 148 -16.77 6.05 -5.66
CA GLY A 148 -16.24 5.42 -6.86
C GLY A 148 -14.91 4.70 -6.63
N TYR A 149 -14.77 3.99 -5.52
CA TYR A 149 -13.68 3.06 -5.25
C TYR A 149 -14.22 1.64 -5.09
N VAL A 150 -13.44 0.64 -5.45
CA VAL A 150 -13.65 -0.73 -4.99
C VAL A 150 -12.79 -0.93 -3.75
N VAL A 151 -13.42 -1.09 -2.59
CA VAL A 151 -12.73 -1.25 -1.30
C VAL A 151 -12.78 -2.71 -0.89
N ILE A 152 -11.63 -3.30 -0.57
CA ILE A 152 -11.49 -4.73 -0.25
C ILE A 152 -10.84 -4.86 1.11
N ALA A 153 -11.42 -5.65 2.01
CA ALA A 153 -10.87 -5.93 3.32
C ALA A 153 -10.98 -7.42 3.68
N ALA A 154 -10.01 -7.90 4.42
CA ALA A 154 -10.03 -9.18 5.11
C ALA A 154 -9.66 -8.97 6.58
N PRO A 155 -9.93 -9.93 7.51
CA PRO A 155 -9.60 -9.75 8.91
C PRO A 155 -8.09 -9.64 9.14
N GLY A 156 -7.69 -8.84 10.13
CA GLY A 156 -6.31 -8.77 10.62
C GLY A 156 -5.94 -10.03 11.38
N MET A 157 -5.06 -10.85 10.82
CA MET A 157 -4.65 -12.13 11.41
C MET A 157 -3.12 -12.24 11.46
N GLY A 158 -2.61 -12.90 12.48
CA GLY A 158 -1.21 -13.31 12.54
C GLY A 158 -0.88 -14.48 11.61
N VAL A 159 0.27 -15.07 11.79
CA VAL A 159 0.73 -16.22 10.97
C VAL A 159 -0.22 -17.40 11.09
N THR A 160 -0.68 -17.73 12.31
CA THR A 160 -1.51 -18.91 12.59
C THR A 160 -2.82 -18.59 13.32
N ARG A 161 -2.98 -17.44 13.94
CA ARG A 161 -4.18 -16.99 14.66
C ARG A 161 -4.13 -15.50 14.92
N GLU A 162 -3.80 -15.11 16.17
CA GLU A 162 -3.65 -13.72 16.56
C GLU A 162 -2.38 -13.10 15.95
N SER A 163 -2.42 -11.83 15.67
CA SER A 163 -1.25 -11.07 15.24
C SER A 163 -0.19 -11.03 16.34
N THR A 164 1.06 -10.80 15.96
CA THR A 164 2.17 -10.56 16.87
C THR A 164 2.81 -9.20 16.56
N HIS A 165 3.35 -8.53 17.60
CA HIS A 165 3.99 -7.21 17.45
C HIS A 165 5.46 -7.37 16.99
N ASP A 166 5.67 -8.09 15.91
CA ASP A 166 6.97 -8.37 15.33
C ASP A 166 6.93 -8.39 13.79
N VAL A 167 8.06 -8.63 13.18
CA VAL A 167 8.20 -8.72 11.70
C VAL A 167 7.32 -9.84 11.13
N ALA A 168 7.19 -10.98 11.82
CA ALA A 168 6.42 -12.12 11.31
C ALA A 168 4.92 -11.81 11.25
N GLY A 169 4.35 -11.23 12.33
CA GLY A 169 2.95 -10.81 12.37
C GLY A 169 2.65 -9.69 11.37
N THR A 170 3.56 -8.74 11.21
CA THR A 170 3.43 -7.67 10.22
C THR A 170 3.46 -8.22 8.79
N ASN A 171 4.40 -9.12 8.50
CA ASN A 171 4.50 -9.79 7.20
C ASN A 171 3.26 -10.62 6.86
N ALA A 172 2.66 -11.29 7.84
CA ALA A 172 1.45 -12.06 7.60
C ALA A 172 0.32 -11.19 7.02
N GLN A 173 0.10 -10.01 7.59
CA GLN A 173 -0.92 -9.08 7.12
C GLN A 173 -0.48 -8.35 5.83
N ALA A 174 0.80 -8.02 5.66
CA ALA A 174 1.31 -7.45 4.42
C ALA A 174 1.13 -8.40 3.22
N GLN A 175 1.32 -9.70 3.42
CA GLN A 175 1.05 -10.73 2.41
C GLN A 175 -0.46 -10.85 2.11
N ASP A 176 -1.34 -10.65 3.10
CA ASP A 176 -2.80 -10.58 2.85
C ASP A 176 -3.14 -9.42 1.93
N ILE A 177 -2.53 -8.25 2.14
CA ILE A 177 -2.71 -7.08 1.27
C ILE A 177 -2.33 -7.43 -0.18
N SER A 178 -1.15 -7.97 -0.40
CA SER A 178 -0.69 -8.37 -1.74
C SER A 178 -1.56 -9.46 -2.37
N PHE A 179 -2.06 -10.42 -1.57
CA PHE A 179 -3.02 -11.43 -2.03
C PHE A 179 -4.33 -10.76 -2.50
N LEU A 180 -4.87 -9.81 -1.72
CA LEU A 180 -6.11 -9.10 -2.05
C LEU A 180 -5.97 -8.22 -3.30
N ILE A 181 -4.81 -7.58 -3.52
CA ILE A 181 -4.50 -6.87 -4.77
C ILE A 181 -4.51 -7.86 -5.95
N GLY A 182 -3.91 -9.04 -5.80
CA GLY A 182 -3.96 -10.11 -6.81
C GLY A 182 -5.38 -10.60 -7.07
N PHE A 183 -6.18 -10.78 -6.01
CA PHE A 183 -7.58 -11.18 -6.10
C PHE A 183 -8.44 -10.11 -6.82
N ALA A 184 -8.17 -8.82 -6.59
CA ALA A 184 -8.90 -7.72 -7.23
C ALA A 184 -8.86 -7.83 -8.77
N ARG A 185 -7.85 -8.44 -9.36
CA ARG A 185 -7.76 -8.71 -10.82
C ARG A 185 -8.90 -9.60 -11.33
N THR A 186 -9.49 -10.41 -10.47
CA THR A 186 -10.61 -11.30 -10.83
C THR A 186 -11.97 -10.61 -10.78
N LEU A 187 -12.03 -9.40 -10.20
CA LEU A 187 -13.25 -8.63 -10.07
C LEU A 187 -13.50 -7.82 -11.35
N PRO A 188 -14.74 -7.71 -11.79
CA PRO A 188 -15.10 -6.84 -12.90
C PRO A 188 -14.94 -5.37 -12.52
N ASP A 189 -14.64 -4.53 -13.50
CA ASP A 189 -14.63 -3.06 -13.38
C ASP A 189 -13.65 -2.47 -12.34
N THR A 190 -12.63 -3.24 -11.92
CA THR A 190 -11.49 -2.72 -11.16
C THR A 190 -10.44 -2.07 -12.06
N ASP A 191 -9.87 -0.97 -11.59
CA ASP A 191 -8.69 -0.34 -12.17
C ASP A 191 -7.48 -0.65 -11.28
N LEU A 192 -6.59 -1.52 -11.75
CA LEU A 192 -5.40 -1.94 -11.03
C LEU A 192 -4.15 -1.12 -11.41
N SER A 193 -4.30 -0.12 -12.28
CA SER A 193 -3.26 0.90 -12.45
C SER A 193 -3.29 1.96 -11.36
N GLU A 194 -4.30 1.89 -10.45
CA GLU A 194 -4.55 2.87 -9.40
C GLU A 194 -4.95 2.13 -8.11
N VAL A 195 -3.96 1.72 -7.32
CA VAL A 195 -4.15 0.95 -6.09
C VAL A 195 -3.70 1.73 -4.87
N GLY A 196 -4.62 1.94 -3.93
CA GLY A 196 -4.31 2.51 -2.61
C GLY A 196 -4.42 1.48 -1.49
N VAL A 197 -3.69 1.73 -0.42
CA VAL A 197 -3.83 0.96 0.82
C VAL A 197 -4.17 1.89 1.98
N VAL A 198 -5.17 1.52 2.78
CA VAL A 198 -5.60 2.26 3.95
C VAL A 198 -5.52 1.34 5.16
N GLY A 199 -4.74 1.68 6.18
CA GLY A 199 -4.58 0.82 7.35
C GLY A 199 -4.75 1.56 8.65
N PHE A 200 -5.45 0.95 9.59
CA PHE A 200 -5.59 1.45 10.94
C PHE A 200 -4.65 0.74 11.90
N SER A 201 -4.00 1.50 12.79
CA SER A 201 -3.16 0.93 13.85
C SER A 201 -2.10 -0.02 13.28
N TRP A 202 -2.13 -1.33 13.64
CA TRP A 202 -1.23 -2.34 13.09
C TRP A 202 -1.34 -2.51 11.58
N GLY A 203 -2.54 -2.31 11.01
CA GLY A 203 -2.75 -2.25 9.57
C GLY A 203 -1.91 -1.18 8.88
N GLY A 204 -1.61 -0.06 9.57
CA GLY A 204 -0.75 0.99 9.04
C GLY A 204 0.70 0.54 8.85
N ILE A 205 1.28 -0.24 9.78
CA ILE A 205 2.63 -0.80 9.59
C ILE A 205 2.63 -1.94 8.57
N ALA A 206 1.55 -2.75 8.51
CA ALA A 206 1.40 -3.78 7.49
C ALA A 206 1.34 -3.17 6.07
N ASN A 207 0.68 -2.04 5.90
CA ASN A 207 0.65 -1.27 4.66
C ASN A 207 2.05 -0.83 4.21
N LEU A 208 2.88 -0.33 5.15
CA LEU A 208 4.26 0.04 4.86
C LEU A 208 5.06 -1.17 4.36
N PHE A 209 4.94 -2.32 5.01
CA PHE A 209 5.61 -3.55 4.62
C PHE A 209 5.14 -4.07 3.26
N ALA A 210 3.84 -3.98 2.97
CA ALA A 210 3.29 -4.32 1.67
C ALA A 210 3.83 -3.38 0.59
N SER A 211 3.80 -2.06 0.83
CA SER A 211 4.25 -1.05 -0.14
C SER A 211 5.74 -1.14 -0.46
N ALA A 212 6.57 -1.58 0.49
CA ALA A 212 7.99 -1.77 0.25
C ALA A 212 8.31 -2.95 -0.69
N ARG A 213 7.37 -3.89 -0.88
CA ARG A 213 7.57 -5.14 -1.62
C ARG A 213 6.65 -5.30 -2.82
N ASP A 214 5.57 -4.54 -2.88
CA ASP A 214 4.55 -4.64 -3.92
C ASP A 214 4.41 -3.29 -4.63
N ASN A 215 5.05 -3.18 -5.78
CA ASN A 215 5.09 -1.97 -6.59
C ASN A 215 3.77 -1.64 -7.31
N ARG A 216 2.71 -2.42 -7.08
CA ARG A 216 1.35 -2.10 -7.55
C ARG A 216 0.65 -1.09 -6.65
N ILE A 217 1.23 -0.75 -5.48
CA ILE A 217 0.65 0.19 -4.53
C ILE A 217 1.11 1.62 -4.86
N ASP A 218 0.16 2.51 -5.15
CA ASP A 218 0.40 3.87 -5.62
C ASP A 218 0.18 4.93 -4.54
N ALA A 219 -0.58 4.62 -3.47
CA ALA A 219 -0.85 5.55 -2.38
C ALA A 219 -1.05 4.84 -1.04
N LEU A 220 -0.53 5.44 0.03
CA LEU A 220 -0.53 4.88 1.38
C LEU A 220 -1.25 5.80 2.36
N VAL A 221 -2.25 5.28 3.09
CA VAL A 221 -2.93 5.97 4.18
C VAL A 221 -2.77 5.20 5.47
N ALA A 222 -2.31 5.87 6.52
CA ALA A 222 -2.15 5.32 7.85
C ALA A 222 -3.04 6.09 8.85
N LEU A 223 -4.08 5.43 9.33
CA LEU A 223 -4.98 5.93 10.36
C LEU A 223 -4.36 5.61 11.72
N ASP A 224 -3.66 6.57 12.31
CA ASP A 224 -2.86 6.43 13.53
C ASP A 224 -2.00 5.13 13.52
N GLY A 225 -1.28 4.97 12.40
CA GLY A 225 -0.60 3.72 12.06
C GLY A 225 0.59 3.41 12.95
N SER A 226 0.71 2.14 13.34
CA SER A 226 1.76 1.64 14.24
C SER A 226 3.19 1.80 13.69
N MET A 227 3.37 2.09 12.40
CA MET A 227 4.68 2.32 11.80
C MET A 227 5.50 3.41 12.50
N ARG A 228 4.83 4.42 13.08
CA ARG A 228 5.47 5.50 13.84
C ARG A 228 5.92 5.03 15.21
N TYR A 229 5.15 4.14 15.82
CA TYR A 229 5.35 3.70 17.21
C TYR A 229 6.27 2.48 17.34
N PHE A 230 6.52 1.76 16.26
CA PHE A 230 7.33 0.53 16.23
C PHE A 230 8.51 0.63 15.24
N PRO A 231 9.41 1.65 15.35
CA PRO A 231 10.52 1.80 14.43
C PRO A 231 11.49 0.60 14.49
N GLY A 232 11.57 -0.11 15.62
CA GLY A 232 12.35 -1.34 15.75
C GLY A 232 11.85 -2.44 14.82
N VAL A 233 10.54 -2.65 14.71
CA VAL A 233 9.94 -3.65 13.80
C VAL A 233 10.22 -3.29 12.34
N VAL A 234 10.16 -2.01 11.98
CA VAL A 234 10.52 -1.53 10.64
C VAL A 234 11.97 -1.83 10.32
N LYS A 235 12.87 -1.51 11.25
CA LYS A 235 14.32 -1.75 11.11
C LYS A 235 14.63 -3.25 11.03
N ASP A 236 14.01 -4.06 11.87
CA ASP A 236 14.26 -5.50 11.94
C ASP A 236 13.77 -6.24 10.69
N ALA A 237 12.90 -5.63 9.88
CA ALA A 237 12.48 -6.16 8.60
C ALA A 237 13.62 -6.24 7.58
N GLY A 238 14.59 -5.32 7.65
CA GLY A 238 15.80 -5.33 6.83
C GLY A 238 15.62 -4.89 5.36
N ASP A 239 14.43 -5.00 4.82
CA ASP A 239 14.07 -4.66 3.43
C ASP A 239 12.99 -3.56 3.33
N VAL A 240 12.59 -2.96 4.44
CA VAL A 240 11.65 -1.85 4.49
C VAL A 240 12.42 -0.56 4.74
N HIS A 241 12.52 0.28 3.73
CA HIS A 241 13.32 1.51 3.72
C HIS A 241 12.44 2.74 3.48
N PRO A 242 11.91 3.38 4.54
CA PRO A 242 11.05 4.56 4.40
C PRO A 242 11.71 5.73 3.67
N ASP A 243 13.04 5.85 3.80
CA ASP A 243 13.88 6.85 3.12
C ASP A 243 14.00 6.62 1.60
N GLN A 244 13.55 5.47 1.09
CA GLN A 244 13.54 5.13 -0.34
C GLN A 244 12.12 5.10 -0.93
N MET A 245 11.08 5.28 -0.09
CA MET A 245 9.70 5.24 -0.53
C MET A 245 9.33 6.51 -1.31
N THR A 246 8.73 6.32 -2.48
CA THR A 246 8.39 7.40 -3.42
C THR A 246 6.89 7.63 -3.57
N ILE A 247 6.06 6.71 -3.06
CA ILE A 247 4.61 6.86 -3.08
C ILE A 247 4.16 7.91 -2.06
N PRO A 248 3.03 8.60 -2.29
CA PRO A 248 2.49 9.56 -1.32
C PRO A 248 1.97 8.84 -0.07
N LEU A 249 2.17 9.48 1.09
CA LEU A 249 1.68 9.03 2.39
C LEU A 249 0.77 10.07 3.02
N LEU A 250 -0.45 9.67 3.39
CA LEU A 250 -1.29 10.37 4.36
C LEU A 250 -1.19 9.68 5.71
N TYR A 251 -0.67 10.38 6.71
CA TYR A 251 -0.56 9.88 8.06
C TYR A 251 -1.43 10.69 9.01
N PHE A 252 -2.38 10.03 9.65
CA PHE A 252 -3.12 10.60 10.76
C PHE A 252 -2.46 10.23 12.09
N LYS A 253 -2.39 11.20 12.98
CA LYS A 253 -1.97 11.04 14.37
C LYS A 253 -3.16 11.37 15.27
N GLY A 254 -3.43 10.53 16.24
CA GLY A 254 -4.46 10.75 17.27
C GLY A 254 -4.09 11.89 18.22
N GLN A 255 -4.99 12.24 19.12
CA GLN A 255 -4.72 13.13 20.23
C GLN A 255 -3.70 12.46 21.17
N GLU A 256 -2.57 13.11 21.33
CA GLU A 256 -1.51 12.71 22.27
C GLU A 256 -1.24 13.89 23.20
N SER A 257 -1.09 13.64 24.50
CA SER A 257 -0.56 14.62 25.43
C SER A 257 0.96 14.76 25.25
N LEU A 258 1.55 15.83 25.78
CA LEU A 258 3.02 15.97 25.83
C LEU A 258 3.67 14.83 26.65
N GLU A 259 2.96 14.31 27.65
CA GLU A 259 3.39 13.15 28.41
C GLU A 259 3.37 11.88 27.56
N ASP A 260 2.40 11.72 26.64
CA ASP A 260 2.33 10.55 25.77
C ASP A 260 3.49 10.50 24.76
N GLU A 261 3.98 11.64 24.26
CA GLU A 261 5.18 11.66 23.43
C GLU A 261 6.45 11.28 24.23
N ALA A 262 6.56 11.71 25.48
CA ALA A 262 7.64 11.29 26.36
C ALA A 262 7.54 9.79 26.74
N HIS A 263 6.32 9.31 27.01
CA HIS A 263 6.06 7.89 27.29
C HIS A 263 6.21 6.98 26.05
N LEU A 264 6.02 7.50 24.85
CA LEU A 264 6.32 6.77 23.61
C LEU A 264 7.80 6.42 23.53
N HIS A 265 8.70 7.33 23.90
CA HIS A 265 10.13 7.07 24.01
C HIS A 265 10.43 5.90 24.96
N ASP A 266 9.84 5.90 26.17
CA ASP A 266 10.07 4.86 27.14
C ASP A 266 9.37 3.54 26.81
N ARG A 267 8.12 3.61 26.34
CA ARG A 267 7.26 2.44 26.09
C ARG A 267 7.72 1.64 24.87
N PHE A 268 8.14 2.30 23.80
CA PHE A 268 8.51 1.65 22.53
C PHE A 268 10.02 1.65 22.26
N LYS A 269 10.83 2.16 23.18
CA LYS A 269 12.31 2.25 23.08
C LYS A 269 12.77 2.86 21.74
N SER A 270 12.04 3.86 21.28
CA SER A 270 12.28 4.48 19.98
C SER A 270 13.20 5.70 20.11
N ASP A 271 14.49 5.44 20.37
CA ASP A 271 15.53 6.47 20.37
C ASP A 271 15.98 6.73 18.92
N GLY A 272 15.26 7.52 18.17
CA GLY A 272 15.68 7.82 16.81
C GLY A 272 14.58 8.32 15.89
N PRO A 273 14.91 8.62 14.63
CA PRO A 273 13.94 9.03 13.63
C PRO A 273 12.93 7.91 13.41
N ASN A 274 11.65 8.29 13.27
CA ASN A 274 10.59 7.38 12.89
C ASN A 274 10.31 7.51 11.38
N VAL A 275 9.44 6.64 10.88
CA VAL A 275 9.06 6.59 9.44
C VAL A 275 8.72 7.96 8.86
N LEU A 276 8.04 8.84 9.61
CA LEU A 276 7.63 10.16 9.10
C LEU A 276 8.82 11.11 8.90
N ASN A 277 9.88 10.96 9.67
CA ASN A 277 11.11 11.75 9.51
C ASN A 277 11.91 11.29 8.28
N GLU A 278 11.81 10.00 7.94
CA GLU A 278 12.51 9.37 6.82
C GLU A 278 11.76 9.50 5.51
N TRP A 279 10.44 9.78 5.53
CA TRP A 279 9.60 9.89 4.34
C TRP A 279 9.86 11.18 3.57
N THR A 280 10.85 11.18 2.70
CA THR A 280 11.33 12.40 2.03
C THR A 280 11.14 12.40 0.53
N HIS A 281 10.88 11.26 -0.10
CA HIS A 281 10.80 11.11 -1.56
C HIS A 281 9.38 10.88 -2.08
N GLY A 282 8.40 10.66 -1.20
CA GLY A 282 6.97 10.75 -1.47
C GLY A 282 6.38 11.99 -0.80
N ASP A 283 5.29 12.53 -1.36
CA ASP A 283 4.54 13.57 -0.66
C ASP A 283 4.06 13.04 0.69
N LEU A 284 4.26 13.81 1.76
CA LEU A 284 3.79 13.46 3.10
C LEU A 284 2.75 14.47 3.58
N VAL A 285 1.53 13.98 3.78
CA VAL A 285 0.46 14.75 4.42
C VAL A 285 0.30 14.24 5.86
N SER A 286 0.73 15.01 6.84
CA SER A 286 0.58 14.69 8.25
C SER A 286 -0.61 15.43 8.83
N VAL A 287 -1.57 14.71 9.41
CA VAL A 287 -2.78 15.28 10.01
C VAL A 287 -2.81 14.91 11.49
N GLN A 288 -2.69 15.91 12.36
CA GLN A 288 -2.91 15.78 13.80
C GLN A 288 -4.40 15.93 14.08
N MET A 289 -5.05 14.86 14.52
CA MET A 289 -6.44 14.90 14.97
C MET A 289 -6.51 15.32 16.44
N LEU A 290 -7.10 16.49 16.71
CA LEU A 290 -7.14 17.04 18.06
C LEU A 290 -8.28 16.47 18.90
N GLY A 291 -9.26 15.83 18.26
CA GLY A 291 -10.45 15.25 18.89
C GLY A 291 -10.63 13.75 18.66
N LEU A 292 -9.60 13.01 18.20
CA LEU A 292 -9.66 11.57 18.05
C LEU A 292 -8.60 10.88 18.90
N PHE A 293 -9.01 9.91 19.68
CA PHE A 293 -8.13 8.96 20.32
C PHE A 293 -7.90 7.74 19.43
N HIS A 294 -6.84 6.98 19.71
CA HIS A 294 -6.45 5.84 18.89
C HIS A 294 -7.62 4.93 18.46
N PRO A 295 -8.48 4.40 19.34
CA PRO A 295 -9.58 3.52 18.92
C PRO A 295 -10.62 4.19 18.02
N GLU A 296 -10.78 5.51 18.15
CA GLU A 296 -11.82 6.28 17.45
C GLU A 296 -11.57 6.48 15.96
N PHE A 297 -10.38 6.10 15.46
CA PHE A 297 -10.12 5.99 14.03
C PHE A 297 -10.88 4.83 13.36
N SER A 298 -11.55 4.00 14.14
CA SER A 298 -12.37 2.90 13.64
C SER A 298 -13.86 3.15 13.89
N SER A 299 -14.70 2.92 12.88
CA SER A 299 -16.15 3.07 13.05
C SER A 299 -16.76 2.01 13.99
N LYS A 300 -16.08 0.87 14.16
CA LYS A 300 -16.42 -0.13 15.20
C LYS A 300 -16.35 0.47 16.60
N ALA A 301 -15.28 1.20 16.92
CA ALA A 301 -15.14 1.89 18.19
C ALA A 301 -16.12 3.06 18.32
N GLN A 302 -16.31 3.83 17.24
CA GLN A 302 -17.30 4.89 17.19
C GLN A 302 -18.73 4.39 17.50
N ARG A 303 -19.05 3.15 17.21
CA ARG A 303 -20.35 2.50 17.48
C ARG A 303 -20.40 1.76 18.83
N ASN A 304 -19.27 1.65 19.54
CA ASN A 304 -19.15 0.90 20.78
C ASN A 304 -19.01 1.84 21.98
N GLU A 305 -20.13 2.15 22.62
CA GLU A 305 -20.16 3.05 23.77
C GLU A 305 -19.35 2.52 24.98
N LEU A 306 -19.26 1.19 25.14
CA LEU A 306 -18.48 0.58 26.21
C LEU A 306 -16.99 0.77 25.99
N LEU A 307 -16.51 0.54 24.77
CA LEU A 307 -15.12 0.72 24.41
C LEU A 307 -14.71 2.19 24.56
N TRP A 308 -15.55 3.09 24.08
CA TRP A 308 -15.31 4.53 24.24
C TRP A 308 -15.21 4.94 25.71
N LYS A 309 -16.13 4.50 26.58
CA LYS A 309 -16.08 4.80 28.01
C LYS A 309 -14.85 4.24 28.71
N TYR A 310 -14.40 3.05 28.28
CA TYR A 310 -13.18 2.44 28.80
C TYR A 310 -11.93 3.27 28.46
N GLU A 311 -11.78 3.64 27.23
CA GLU A 311 -10.64 4.45 26.75
C GLU A 311 -10.69 5.88 27.30
N ALA A 312 -11.86 6.52 27.32
CA ALA A 312 -12.04 7.87 27.86
C ALA A 312 -11.81 7.96 29.38
N SER A 313 -11.91 6.85 30.12
CA SER A 313 -11.70 6.84 31.60
C SER A 313 -10.27 7.19 32.01
N GLY A 314 -9.28 7.05 31.09
CA GLY A 314 -7.89 7.49 31.29
C GLY A 314 -7.62 8.97 31.02
N LEU A 315 -8.62 9.72 30.50
CA LEU A 315 -8.46 11.06 29.93
C LEU A 315 -9.17 12.14 30.77
N GLN A 316 -9.06 12.08 32.08
CA GLN A 316 -9.84 12.90 33.04
C GLN A 316 -9.66 14.42 32.93
N GLU A 317 -8.83 14.94 32.05
CA GLU A 317 -8.50 16.37 31.97
C GLU A 317 -8.80 17.02 30.59
N ALA A 318 -9.38 16.31 29.62
CA ALA A 318 -9.62 16.89 28.31
C ALA A 318 -11.00 17.55 28.23
N ASP A 319 -11.04 18.78 27.70
CA ASP A 319 -12.23 19.47 27.17
C ASP A 319 -12.75 18.72 25.90
N TYR A 320 -12.93 17.40 26.02
CA TYR A 320 -13.26 16.53 24.90
C TYR A 320 -14.54 15.75 25.21
N ASP A 321 -15.46 15.79 24.29
CA ASP A 321 -16.66 14.98 24.37
C ASP A 321 -16.85 14.03 23.18
N ARG A 322 -17.84 13.17 23.29
CA ARG A 322 -18.16 12.18 22.25
C ARG A 322 -18.45 12.79 20.90
N GLN A 323 -18.98 14.03 20.87
CA GLN A 323 -19.33 14.73 19.64
C GLN A 323 -18.06 15.17 18.87
N ASP A 324 -16.99 15.52 19.58
CA ASP A 324 -15.71 15.86 18.97
C ASP A 324 -15.12 14.68 18.20
N GLY A 325 -15.21 13.45 18.77
CA GLY A 325 -14.80 12.23 18.08
C GLY A 325 -15.62 11.93 16.82
N VAL A 326 -16.93 12.16 16.85
CA VAL A 326 -17.79 11.99 15.67
C VAL A 326 -17.43 12.99 14.55
N ILE A 327 -17.19 14.25 14.92
CA ILE A 327 -16.75 15.30 13.99
C ILE A 327 -15.34 14.95 13.46
N GLY A 328 -14.43 14.59 14.35
CA GLY A 328 -13.07 14.20 13.98
C GLY A 328 -13.05 13.03 12.99
N TYR A 329 -13.85 11.99 13.25
CA TYR A 329 -13.97 10.84 12.35
C TYR A 329 -14.47 11.24 10.94
N ALA A 330 -15.46 12.14 10.86
CA ALA A 330 -15.96 12.62 9.59
C ALA A 330 -14.86 13.36 8.78
N TRP A 331 -14.08 14.21 9.44
CA TRP A 331 -12.97 14.90 8.81
C TRP A 331 -11.82 13.96 8.43
N MET A 332 -11.51 12.96 9.25
CA MET A 332 -10.57 11.90 8.92
C MET A 332 -11.00 11.17 7.64
N ALA A 333 -12.27 10.77 7.55
CA ALA A 333 -12.81 10.12 6.36
C ALA A 333 -12.72 11.04 5.12
N ARG A 334 -13.03 12.34 5.27
CA ARG A 334 -12.95 13.31 4.18
C ARG A 334 -11.51 13.51 3.68
N TYR A 335 -10.54 13.74 4.58
CA TYR A 335 -9.13 13.88 4.19
C TYR A 335 -8.60 12.60 3.54
N THR A 336 -9.01 11.43 4.01
CA THR A 336 -8.69 10.15 3.37
C THR A 336 -9.19 10.11 1.93
N ARG A 337 -10.45 10.48 1.69
CA ARG A 337 -11.02 10.52 0.35
C ARG A 337 -10.32 11.55 -0.54
N GLU A 338 -10.13 12.79 -0.07
CA GLU A 338 -9.44 13.83 -0.84
C GLU A 338 -8.02 13.42 -1.21
N PHE A 339 -7.31 12.72 -0.31
CA PHE A 339 -5.98 12.17 -0.60
C PHE A 339 -6.05 11.11 -1.70
N LEU A 340 -6.94 10.15 -1.59
CA LEU A 340 -7.11 9.12 -2.60
C LEU A 340 -7.58 9.71 -3.95
N ASP A 341 -8.50 10.69 -3.94
CA ASP A 341 -8.91 11.40 -5.14
C ASP A 341 -7.74 12.17 -5.79
N ALA A 342 -6.84 12.77 -4.99
CA ALA A 342 -5.68 13.49 -5.48
C ALA A 342 -4.68 12.57 -6.20
N TYR A 343 -4.36 11.42 -5.60
CA TYR A 343 -3.26 10.57 -6.06
C TYR A 343 -3.69 9.39 -6.93
N LEU A 344 -4.91 8.84 -6.73
CA LEU A 344 -5.40 7.72 -7.54
C LEU A 344 -6.36 8.16 -8.66
N LYS A 345 -6.99 9.34 -8.54
CA LYS A 345 -7.83 9.91 -9.61
C LYS A 345 -7.22 11.15 -10.23
N HIS A 346 -6.00 11.49 -9.85
CA HIS A 346 -5.25 12.64 -10.35
C HIS A 346 -6.04 13.95 -10.29
N ASN A 347 -6.84 14.12 -9.22
CA ASN A 347 -7.74 15.26 -9.03
C ASN A 347 -6.97 16.47 -8.47
N GLY A 348 -6.70 17.46 -9.32
CA GLY A 348 -5.99 18.68 -8.93
C GLY A 348 -6.66 19.48 -7.80
N PRO A 349 -7.98 19.72 -7.82
CA PRO A 349 -8.71 20.31 -6.69
C PRO A 349 -8.54 19.56 -5.36
N ALA A 350 -8.53 18.23 -5.38
CA ALA A 350 -8.30 17.42 -4.17
C ALA A 350 -6.85 17.58 -3.67
N LEU A 351 -5.87 17.61 -4.55
CA LEU A 351 -4.49 17.92 -4.18
C LEU A 351 -4.36 19.33 -3.56
N GLN A 352 -5.08 20.31 -4.10
CA GLN A 352 -5.10 21.65 -3.53
C GLN A 352 -5.75 21.66 -2.15
N PHE A 353 -6.82 20.89 -1.94
CA PHE A 353 -7.46 20.73 -0.63
C PHE A 353 -6.46 20.26 0.44
N LEU A 354 -5.58 19.30 0.11
CA LEU A 354 -4.57 18.79 1.04
C LEU A 354 -3.50 19.85 1.39
N LYS A 355 -3.23 20.77 0.49
CA LYS A 355 -2.25 21.86 0.66
C LYS A 355 -2.82 23.09 1.38
N ASN A 356 -4.13 23.23 1.43
CA ASN A 356 -4.80 24.35 2.08
C ASN A 356 -4.65 24.27 3.60
N LYS A 357 -4.76 25.46 4.25
CA LYS A 357 -4.99 25.49 5.69
C LYS A 357 -6.35 24.88 6.02
N PRO A 358 -6.53 24.20 7.16
CA PRO A 358 -7.81 23.63 7.55
C PRO A 358 -8.99 24.61 7.49
N SER A 359 -8.76 25.88 7.89
CA SER A 359 -9.78 26.95 7.82
C SER A 359 -10.30 27.22 6.41
N ASP A 360 -9.43 27.11 5.39
CA ASP A 360 -9.78 27.36 3.99
C ASP A 360 -10.67 26.23 3.43
N ASN A 361 -10.58 25.06 4.02
CA ASN A 361 -11.41 23.89 3.76
C ASN A 361 -12.68 23.86 4.64
N ALA A 362 -12.96 24.93 5.41
CA ALA A 362 -14.06 25.01 6.36
C ALA A 362 -14.02 23.95 7.50
N VAL A 363 -12.83 23.48 7.85
CA VAL A 363 -12.65 22.62 9.04
C VAL A 363 -12.99 23.44 10.28
N PRO A 364 -13.84 22.94 11.19
CA PRO A 364 -14.11 23.61 12.45
C PRO A 364 -12.83 23.80 13.28
N LYS A 365 -12.79 24.82 14.11
CA LYS A 365 -11.66 25.04 15.02
C LYS A 365 -11.48 23.83 15.95
N HIS A 366 -10.23 23.55 16.30
CA HIS A 366 -9.86 22.50 17.25
C HIS A 366 -10.18 21.06 16.81
N VAL A 367 -10.46 20.81 15.51
CA VAL A 367 -10.67 19.44 14.99
C VAL A 367 -9.35 18.81 14.57
N LEU A 368 -8.55 19.52 13.76
CA LEU A 368 -7.29 18.97 13.25
C LEU A 368 -6.28 20.09 12.86
N ALA A 369 -5.03 19.67 12.74
CA ALA A 369 -3.97 20.45 12.10
C ALA A 369 -3.36 19.62 10.97
N VAL A 370 -2.93 20.29 9.90
CA VAL A 370 -2.36 19.65 8.70
C VAL A 370 -0.99 20.22 8.41
N ASN A 371 -0.06 19.36 8.05
CA ASN A 371 1.21 19.72 7.45
C ASN A 371 1.38 18.95 6.14
N PHE A 372 1.60 19.66 5.05
CA PHE A 372 1.92 19.12 3.74
C PHE A 372 3.41 19.29 3.47
N GLN A 373 4.14 18.19 3.31
CA GLN A 373 5.54 18.17 2.94
C GLN A 373 5.65 17.58 1.53
N PRO A 374 6.04 18.37 0.52
CA PRO A 374 6.22 17.87 -0.83
C PRO A 374 7.42 16.92 -0.89
N ALA A 375 7.32 15.93 -1.76
CA ALA A 375 8.41 15.05 -2.09
C ALA A 375 9.67 15.85 -2.51
N LYS A 376 10.82 15.46 -2.00
CA LYS A 376 12.10 15.88 -2.56
C LYS A 376 12.37 15.08 -3.83
N SER A 377 13.34 15.55 -4.64
CA SER A 377 13.79 14.80 -5.81
C SER A 377 14.11 13.35 -5.43
N MET A 378 13.62 12.41 -6.23
CA MET A 378 13.87 10.98 -5.98
C MET A 378 15.36 10.69 -5.86
N PRO A 379 15.76 9.77 -4.96
CA PRO A 379 17.10 9.23 -5.00
C PRO A 379 17.35 8.67 -6.40
N ALA A 380 18.52 8.97 -6.96
CA ALA A 380 18.89 8.37 -8.22
C ALA A 380 18.95 6.85 -8.07
N SER A 381 18.23 6.15 -8.93
CA SER A 381 18.19 4.70 -9.00
C SER A 381 18.32 4.24 -10.43
N PHE A 382 18.64 2.97 -10.63
CA PHE A 382 18.65 2.40 -11.97
C PHE A 382 17.26 2.50 -12.64
N THR A 383 16.20 2.35 -11.87
CA THR A 383 14.82 2.54 -12.36
C THR A 383 14.59 3.98 -12.81
N SER A 384 15.03 4.99 -12.04
CA SER A 384 14.87 6.39 -12.44
C SER A 384 15.64 6.72 -13.71
N LEU A 385 16.85 6.15 -13.90
CA LEU A 385 17.60 6.28 -15.16
C LEU A 385 16.82 5.70 -16.34
N ARG A 386 16.22 4.52 -16.19
CA ARG A 386 15.40 3.87 -17.24
C ARG A 386 14.18 4.70 -17.61
N VAL A 387 13.46 5.23 -16.61
CA VAL A 387 12.28 6.10 -16.81
C VAL A 387 12.67 7.38 -17.55
N GLU A 388 13.76 8.02 -17.14
CA GLU A 388 14.25 9.25 -17.81
C GLU A 388 14.72 8.99 -19.23
N ALA A 389 15.40 7.88 -19.51
CA ALA A 389 15.76 7.48 -20.85
C ALA A 389 14.54 7.23 -21.74
N ALA A 390 13.51 6.59 -21.21
CA ALA A 390 12.24 6.41 -21.94
C ALA A 390 11.53 7.73 -22.22
N ARG A 391 11.62 8.72 -21.31
CA ARG A 391 10.98 10.02 -21.44
C ARG A 391 11.74 10.99 -22.36
N GLN A 392 13.07 11.01 -22.28
CA GLN A 392 13.92 11.97 -23.00
C GLN A 392 14.48 11.44 -24.32
N GLY A 393 14.51 10.12 -24.51
CA GLY A 393 15.13 9.41 -25.63
C GLY A 393 16.35 8.62 -25.16
N PHE A 394 16.49 7.40 -25.67
CA PHE A 394 17.58 6.50 -25.31
C PHE A 394 18.95 6.96 -25.87
N ASP A 395 18.95 7.73 -26.95
CA ASP A 395 20.14 8.39 -27.51
C ASP A 395 20.77 9.39 -26.53
N HIS A 396 20.02 9.85 -25.52
CA HIS A 396 20.49 10.73 -24.44
C HIS A 396 20.86 9.98 -23.14
N VAL A 397 20.81 8.64 -23.10
CA VAL A 397 20.97 7.88 -21.85
C VAL A 397 22.30 8.15 -21.13
N ALA A 398 23.38 8.36 -21.86
CA ALA A 398 24.69 8.70 -21.31
C ALA A 398 24.71 10.11 -20.68
N ASP A 399 24.07 11.08 -21.32
CA ASP A 399 23.96 12.47 -20.83
C ASP A 399 23.06 12.51 -19.58
N ILE A 400 21.96 11.75 -19.59
CA ILE A 400 21.06 11.59 -18.43
C ILE A 400 21.84 11.00 -17.24
N TYR A 401 22.59 9.93 -17.45
CA TYR A 401 23.42 9.32 -16.42
C TYR A 401 24.45 10.31 -15.85
N ALA A 402 25.13 11.05 -16.70
CA ALA A 402 26.09 12.07 -16.29
C ALA A 402 25.42 13.22 -15.50
N ALA A 403 24.23 13.65 -15.92
CA ALA A 403 23.46 14.67 -15.22
C ALA A 403 23.04 14.21 -13.82
N ILE A 404 22.57 12.97 -13.70
CA ILE A 404 22.22 12.37 -12.41
C ILE A 404 23.46 12.30 -11.52
N GLN A 405 24.61 11.85 -12.03
CA GLN A 405 25.86 11.78 -11.25
C GLN A 405 26.35 13.16 -10.80
N LYS A 406 26.12 14.20 -11.58
CA LYS A 406 26.46 15.56 -11.21
C LYS A 406 25.64 16.06 -10.01
N ASP A 407 24.36 15.72 -9.98
CA ASP A 407 23.45 16.07 -8.89
C ASP A 407 23.64 15.16 -7.67
N GLN A 408 23.89 13.88 -7.91
CA GLN A 408 24.05 12.83 -6.90
C GLN A 408 25.37 12.05 -7.12
N PRO A 409 26.51 12.54 -6.64
CA PRO A 409 27.84 11.98 -6.97
C PRO A 409 28.06 10.52 -6.54
N ASN A 410 27.27 10.03 -5.60
CA ASN A 410 27.34 8.64 -5.12
C ASN A 410 26.52 7.67 -5.99
N PHE A 411 25.71 8.17 -6.92
CA PHE A 411 24.93 7.32 -7.81
C PHE A 411 25.84 6.55 -8.77
N LYS A 412 25.73 5.23 -8.72
CA LYS A 412 26.40 4.30 -9.62
C LYS A 412 25.43 3.24 -10.06
N VAL A 413 25.50 2.87 -11.33
CA VAL A 413 24.77 1.74 -11.87
C VAL A 413 25.74 0.59 -12.06
N ASP A 414 25.32 -0.61 -11.72
CA ASP A 414 26.09 -1.81 -11.99
C ASP A 414 26.16 -2.06 -13.50
N ALA A 415 27.36 -2.39 -14.00
CA ALA A 415 27.55 -2.63 -15.43
C ALA A 415 26.77 -3.85 -15.93
N ASP A 416 26.57 -4.87 -15.11
CA ASP A 416 25.78 -6.06 -15.46
C ASP A 416 24.28 -5.74 -15.55
N ASP A 417 23.77 -4.82 -14.74
CA ASP A 417 22.39 -4.32 -14.86
C ASP A 417 22.16 -3.58 -16.17
N VAL A 418 23.12 -2.75 -16.59
CA VAL A 418 23.04 -2.04 -17.89
C VAL A 418 23.11 -3.00 -19.06
N VAL A 419 23.97 -4.01 -18.98
CA VAL A 419 24.05 -5.08 -19.98
C VAL A 419 22.73 -5.83 -20.07
N SER A 420 22.15 -6.21 -18.94
CA SER A 420 20.86 -6.91 -18.88
C SER A 420 19.75 -6.08 -19.50
N TRP A 421 19.67 -4.80 -19.17
CA TRP A 421 18.70 -3.87 -19.76
C TRP A 421 18.85 -3.77 -21.30
N ALA A 422 20.08 -3.69 -21.80
CA ALA A 422 20.32 -3.67 -23.25
C ALA A 422 19.86 -4.98 -23.93
N TYR A 423 20.05 -6.13 -23.28
CA TYR A 423 19.56 -7.41 -23.81
C TYR A 423 18.02 -7.53 -23.74
N ASP A 424 17.36 -6.98 -22.72
CA ASP A 424 15.89 -6.91 -22.68
C ASP A 424 15.35 -6.11 -23.87
N LEU A 425 15.93 -4.94 -24.15
CA LEU A 425 15.58 -4.13 -25.31
C LEU A 425 15.84 -4.86 -26.64
N LEU A 426 16.95 -5.58 -26.72
CA LEU A 426 17.28 -6.39 -27.88
C LEU A 426 16.27 -7.51 -28.13
N ALA A 427 15.85 -8.21 -27.07
CA ALA A 427 14.86 -9.27 -27.13
C ALA A 427 13.49 -8.76 -27.60
N ASP A 428 13.13 -7.55 -27.20
CA ASP A 428 11.90 -6.86 -27.62
C ASP A 428 12.04 -6.16 -28.99
N SER A 429 13.17 -6.37 -29.68
CA SER A 429 13.47 -5.79 -31.02
C SER A 429 13.64 -4.27 -31.04
N HIS A 430 13.92 -3.64 -29.91
CA HIS A 430 14.28 -2.23 -29.76
C HIS A 430 15.77 -2.01 -30.04
N PHE A 431 16.21 -2.27 -31.28
CA PHE A 431 17.62 -2.30 -31.64
C PHE A 431 18.38 -0.97 -31.46
N PRO A 432 17.82 0.20 -31.82
CA PRO A 432 18.49 1.47 -31.59
C PRO A 432 18.69 1.74 -30.09
N GLU A 433 17.67 1.53 -29.29
CA GLU A 433 17.67 1.75 -27.86
C GLU A 433 18.65 0.79 -27.15
N ALA A 434 18.69 -0.48 -27.58
CA ALA A 434 19.64 -1.47 -27.07
C ALA A 434 21.08 -1.07 -27.30
N ILE A 435 21.37 -0.53 -28.50
CA ILE A 435 22.71 -0.03 -28.86
C ILE A 435 23.10 1.15 -27.99
N ASP A 436 22.20 2.12 -27.76
CA ASP A 436 22.50 3.32 -27.00
C ASP A 436 22.71 2.98 -25.50
N VAL A 437 21.90 2.10 -24.93
CA VAL A 437 22.10 1.57 -23.57
C VAL A 437 23.43 0.79 -23.49
N MET A 438 23.75 -0.03 -24.47
CA MET A 438 25.01 -0.80 -24.43
C MET A 438 26.25 0.10 -24.58
N LYS A 439 26.15 1.22 -25.29
CA LYS A 439 27.23 2.24 -25.33
C LYS A 439 27.46 2.82 -23.93
N LEU A 440 26.38 3.08 -23.14
CA LEU A 440 26.53 3.46 -21.74
C LEU A 440 27.22 2.34 -20.93
N GLY A 441 26.86 1.07 -21.15
CA GLY A 441 27.52 -0.07 -20.52
C GLY A 441 29.01 -0.14 -20.82
N VAL A 442 29.42 0.12 -22.04
CA VAL A 442 30.85 0.23 -22.45
C VAL A 442 31.54 1.44 -21.79
N GLN A 443 30.83 2.56 -21.65
CA GLN A 443 31.37 3.74 -20.94
C GLN A 443 31.61 3.48 -19.47
N ILE A 444 30.70 2.78 -18.78
CA ILE A 444 30.83 2.45 -17.37
C ILE A 444 31.92 1.39 -17.14
N ASN A 445 31.93 0.34 -17.96
CA ASN A 445 32.90 -0.75 -17.86
C ASN A 445 33.37 -1.18 -19.25
N PRO A 446 34.51 -0.61 -19.78
CA PRO A 446 35.00 -0.90 -21.11
C PRO A 446 35.71 -2.27 -21.19
N SER A 447 35.01 -3.35 -20.86
CA SER A 447 35.49 -4.74 -20.87
C SER A 447 35.32 -5.42 -22.20
N SER A 448 36.06 -6.52 -22.42
CA SER A 448 35.89 -7.38 -23.61
C SER A 448 34.45 -7.86 -23.77
N ARG A 449 33.79 -8.23 -22.67
CA ARG A 449 32.38 -8.63 -22.69
C ARG A 449 31.45 -7.49 -23.11
N ALA A 450 31.67 -6.27 -22.63
CA ALA A 450 30.83 -5.14 -23.00
C ALA A 450 30.96 -4.82 -24.53
N TYR A 451 32.16 -4.86 -25.07
CA TYR A 451 32.36 -4.65 -26.51
C TYR A 451 31.79 -5.80 -27.35
N SER A 452 31.91 -7.05 -26.92
CA SER A 452 31.31 -8.17 -27.67
C SER A 452 29.78 -8.11 -27.65
N SER A 453 29.15 -7.71 -26.53
CA SER A 453 27.70 -7.46 -26.45
C SER A 453 27.28 -6.30 -27.37
N LEU A 454 28.03 -5.19 -27.40
CA LEU A 454 27.75 -4.08 -28.30
C LEU A 454 27.86 -4.52 -29.78
N GLY A 455 28.85 -5.37 -30.09
CA GLY A 455 29.00 -5.97 -31.41
C GLY A 455 27.80 -6.82 -31.82
N GLU A 456 27.25 -7.61 -30.89
CA GLU A 456 26.05 -8.40 -31.15
C GLU A 456 24.84 -7.50 -31.43
N MET A 457 24.65 -6.44 -30.66
CA MET A 457 23.53 -5.50 -30.86
C MET A 457 23.62 -4.81 -32.22
N TYR A 458 24.83 -4.36 -32.64
CA TYR A 458 25.04 -3.82 -33.97
C TYR A 458 24.77 -4.87 -35.06
N ALA A 459 25.20 -6.12 -34.87
CA ALA A 459 24.95 -7.19 -35.81
C ALA A 459 23.45 -7.48 -36.00
N LYS A 460 22.70 -7.54 -34.90
CA LYS A 460 21.24 -7.72 -34.94
C LYS A 460 20.52 -6.52 -35.57
N ALA A 461 21.04 -5.32 -35.40
CA ALA A 461 20.53 -4.10 -36.03
C ALA A 461 20.96 -3.97 -37.52
N GLY A 462 21.69 -4.92 -38.08
CA GLY A 462 22.18 -4.87 -39.45
C GLY A 462 23.36 -3.91 -39.69
N GLN A 463 23.94 -3.35 -38.63
CA GLN A 463 25.05 -2.40 -38.69
C GLN A 463 26.42 -3.13 -38.76
N LYS A 464 26.63 -3.83 -39.85
CA LYS A 464 27.73 -4.80 -40.05
C LYS A 464 29.11 -4.23 -39.69
N GLN A 465 29.46 -3.01 -40.15
CA GLN A 465 30.80 -2.46 -39.92
C GLN A 465 31.01 -2.14 -38.42
N ALA A 466 30.03 -1.53 -37.75
CA ALA A 466 30.10 -1.23 -36.33
C ALA A 466 30.20 -2.51 -35.46
N ALA A 467 29.52 -3.58 -35.88
CA ALA A 467 29.64 -4.88 -35.26
C ALA A 467 31.06 -5.44 -35.35
N ILE A 468 31.65 -5.42 -36.54
CA ILE A 468 33.04 -5.88 -36.79
C ILE A 468 34.03 -5.09 -35.92
N ASP A 469 33.90 -3.77 -35.87
CA ASP A 469 34.80 -2.91 -35.09
C ASP A 469 34.68 -3.18 -33.58
N SER A 470 33.45 -3.36 -33.09
CA SER A 470 33.20 -3.71 -31.68
C SER A 470 33.77 -5.09 -31.33
N TYR A 471 33.57 -6.11 -32.17
CA TYR A 471 34.12 -7.44 -31.94
C TYR A 471 35.67 -7.45 -31.97
N LYS A 472 36.30 -6.69 -32.89
CA LYS A 472 37.75 -6.54 -32.89
C LYS A 472 38.27 -5.91 -31.59
N THR A 473 37.62 -4.85 -31.11
CA THR A 473 37.96 -4.23 -29.83
C THR A 473 37.80 -5.22 -28.66
N ALA A 474 36.78 -6.07 -28.71
CA ALA A 474 36.60 -7.12 -27.71
C ALA A 474 37.78 -8.11 -27.70
N LEU A 475 38.27 -8.54 -28.89
CA LEU A 475 39.41 -9.46 -29.04
C LEU A 475 40.74 -8.81 -28.67
N GLU A 476 40.91 -7.50 -28.90
CA GLU A 476 42.09 -6.76 -28.44
C GLU A 476 42.18 -6.77 -26.88
N LYS A 477 41.04 -6.76 -26.20
CA LYS A 477 40.97 -6.82 -24.72
C LYS A 477 41.06 -8.25 -24.17
N ASP A 478 40.47 -9.22 -24.86
CA ASP A 478 40.54 -10.64 -24.55
C ASP A 478 40.54 -11.46 -25.84
N PRO A 479 41.70 -11.94 -26.26
CA PRO A 479 41.83 -12.77 -27.46
C PRO A 479 41.03 -14.08 -27.45
N ASN A 480 40.57 -14.51 -26.27
CA ASN A 480 39.79 -15.73 -26.09
C ASN A 480 38.26 -15.47 -26.05
N ASN A 481 37.82 -14.25 -26.37
CA ASN A 481 36.39 -13.93 -26.39
C ASN A 481 35.65 -14.69 -27.49
N VAL A 482 34.93 -15.74 -27.10
CA VAL A 482 34.20 -16.64 -27.98
C VAL A 482 33.10 -15.90 -28.76
N ILE A 483 32.38 -14.99 -28.12
CA ILE A 483 31.28 -14.24 -28.75
C ILE A 483 31.81 -13.40 -29.91
N ALA A 484 32.89 -12.67 -29.67
CA ALA A 484 33.50 -11.84 -30.70
C ALA A 484 34.08 -12.68 -31.84
N THR A 485 34.71 -13.82 -31.55
CA THR A 485 35.24 -14.74 -32.56
C THR A 485 34.15 -15.29 -33.47
N VAL A 486 33.06 -15.79 -32.87
CA VAL A 486 31.89 -16.32 -33.61
C VAL A 486 31.22 -15.22 -34.41
N GLY A 487 30.96 -14.05 -33.79
CA GLY A 487 30.33 -12.92 -34.47
C GLY A 487 31.13 -12.43 -35.71
N LEU A 488 32.46 -12.34 -35.62
CA LEU A 488 33.30 -11.98 -36.79
C LEU A 488 33.25 -13.05 -37.91
N LYS A 489 33.21 -14.34 -37.56
CA LYS A 489 33.07 -15.44 -38.51
C LYS A 489 31.74 -15.38 -39.25
N GLU A 490 30.65 -15.16 -38.54
CA GLU A 490 29.30 -15.01 -39.12
C GLU A 490 29.19 -13.81 -40.04
N LEU A 491 29.88 -12.72 -39.74
CA LEU A 491 29.93 -11.52 -40.59
C LEU A 491 30.90 -11.63 -41.76
N GLY A 492 31.56 -12.78 -41.94
CA GLY A 492 32.53 -13.03 -43.04
C GLY A 492 33.84 -12.24 -42.89
N SER A 493 34.20 -11.84 -41.66
CA SER A 493 35.39 -11.02 -41.33
C SER A 493 36.29 -11.70 -40.31
N GLY A 494 36.07 -13.00 -40.04
CA GLY A 494 36.89 -13.81 -39.11
C GLY A 494 38.30 -14.06 -39.68
N PRO A 495 39.29 -14.36 -38.83
CA PRO A 495 40.61 -14.75 -39.28
C PRO A 495 40.49 -15.98 -40.20
N SER A 496 41.12 -15.88 -41.39
CA SER A 496 41.23 -17.03 -42.29
C SER A 496 41.90 -18.17 -41.53
N GLU A 497 41.24 -19.33 -41.44
CA GLU A 497 41.91 -20.54 -40.97
C GLU A 497 43.12 -20.80 -41.88
N LYS A 498 44.33 -20.65 -41.33
CA LYS A 498 45.57 -21.12 -41.95
C LYS A 498 45.87 -22.52 -41.56
#